data_adbbe4902b305c04e9a9b35c082f7d54
#
_entry.id   adbbe4902b305c04e9a9b35c082f7d54
#
_cell.length_a   1.000
_cell.length_b   1.000
_cell.length_c   1.000
_cell.angle_alpha   90.00
_cell.angle_beta   90.00
_cell.angle_gamma   90.00
#
_symmetry.space_group_name_H-M   'P 1'
#
loop_
_entity.id
_entity.type
_entity.pdbx_description
1 polymer ?
#
loop_
_entity_poly.entity_id
_entity_poly.type
_entity_poly.pdbx_seq_one_letter_code
_entity_poly.pdbx_strand_id
1 'polypeptide(L)'
;MKYGDYYRIIDFNQDVIKKIDNKISNMNLQMKDSLVNKEELKGLDPNLRISKQAWIKEKSFCKYFFDIGQKVNELSGWNFDIKGIEPIQYGIYSDGGKYDWHVDQGSKILFKGGSVRKISMTLFMNNPDEYEGGEFDLEYSHPESKPRYKTFKLKKGSAIFFQSDV
;
A
#
# COMPACT_ATOMS: atom_id res chain seq x y z
N MET A 1 26.79 1.35 7.65
CA MET A 1 25.34 1.56 7.83
C MET A 1 24.72 0.17 7.99
N LYS A 2 24.09 -0.15 9.11
CA LYS A 2 23.15 -1.25 9.13
C LYS A 2 22.03 -0.82 8.17
N TYR A 3 21.78 -1.59 7.15
CA TYR A 3 20.63 -1.40 6.27
C TYR A 3 19.38 -1.47 7.15
N GLY A 4 18.91 -0.31 7.58
CA GLY A 4 17.77 -0.17 8.45
C GLY A 4 16.55 -0.74 7.74
N ASP A 5 15.72 -1.38 8.49
CA ASP A 5 14.51 -2.02 8.04
C ASP A 5 13.77 -1.17 7.01
N TYR A 6 13.77 -1.61 5.75
CA TYR A 6 13.04 -0.96 4.65
C TYR A 6 11.53 -1.00 4.83
N TYR A 7 11.05 -1.81 5.77
CA TYR A 7 9.65 -1.97 6.07
C TYR A 7 9.41 -2.12 7.58
N ARG A 8 8.18 -1.85 8.01
CA ARG A 8 7.66 -2.12 9.35
C ARG A 8 6.30 -2.77 9.25
N ILE A 9 6.04 -3.75 10.10
CA ILE A 9 4.73 -4.37 10.25
C ILE A 9 4.13 -3.91 11.57
N ILE A 10 2.86 -3.50 11.52
CA ILE A 10 2.07 -3.11 12.68
C ILE A 10 0.78 -3.91 12.67
N ASP A 11 0.44 -4.48 13.81
CA ASP A 11 -0.85 -5.12 14.01
C ASP A 11 -1.82 -4.14 14.68
N PHE A 12 -2.90 -3.85 14.00
CA PHE A 12 -4.00 -3.10 14.58
C PHE A 12 -4.82 -3.99 15.52
N ASN A 13 -5.29 -3.40 16.59
CA ASN A 13 -6.18 -4.12 17.49
C ASN A 13 -7.53 -4.38 16.79
N GLN A 14 -8.22 -5.47 17.21
CA GLN A 14 -9.43 -5.95 16.56
C GLN A 14 -10.59 -4.93 16.59
N ASP A 15 -10.69 -4.11 17.64
CA ASP A 15 -11.73 -3.08 17.72
C ASP A 15 -11.49 -1.94 16.71
N VAL A 16 -10.23 -1.62 16.45
CA VAL A 16 -9.85 -0.67 15.41
C VAL A 16 -10.21 -1.23 14.03
N ILE A 17 -9.91 -2.50 13.77
CA ILE A 17 -10.23 -3.14 12.50
C ILE A 17 -11.74 -3.19 12.27
N LYS A 18 -12.54 -3.55 13.28
CA LYS A 18 -14.01 -3.50 13.20
C LYS A 18 -14.52 -2.09 12.86
N LYS A 19 -13.91 -1.04 13.44
CA LYS A 19 -14.29 0.34 13.14
C LYS A 19 -13.93 0.72 11.70
N ILE A 20 -12.77 0.27 11.21
CA ILE A 20 -12.35 0.47 9.81
C ILE A 20 -13.31 -0.24 8.86
N ASP A 21 -13.59 -1.53 9.09
CA ASP A 21 -14.55 -2.33 8.30
C ASP A 21 -15.92 -1.66 8.24
N ASN A 22 -16.47 -1.29 9.39
CA ASN A 22 -17.78 -0.63 9.46
C ASN A 22 -17.77 0.71 8.72
N LYS A 23 -16.69 1.48 8.84
CA LYS A 23 -16.57 2.76 8.15
C LYS A 23 -16.53 2.55 6.64
N ILE A 24 -15.73 1.60 6.14
CA ILE A 24 -15.63 1.29 4.69
C ILE A 24 -16.97 0.76 4.17
N SER A 25 -17.63 -0.16 4.89
CA SER A 25 -18.92 -0.75 4.49
C SER A 25 -20.03 0.29 4.40
N ASN A 26 -19.98 1.34 5.22
CA ASN A 26 -20.93 2.45 5.17
C ASN A 26 -20.60 3.50 4.10
N MET A 27 -19.44 3.39 3.44
CA MET A 27 -19.10 4.25 2.31
C MET A 27 -19.70 3.65 1.03
N ASN A 28 -20.44 4.43 0.27
CA ASN A 28 -20.90 4.02 -1.05
C ASN A 28 -19.75 4.08 -2.06
N LEU A 29 -18.81 3.16 -1.93
CA LEU A 29 -17.61 3.12 -2.76
C LEU A 29 -17.96 2.62 -4.17
N GLN A 30 -17.69 3.46 -5.16
CA GLN A 30 -17.83 3.10 -6.57
C GLN A 30 -16.56 2.37 -7.03
N MET A 31 -16.62 1.03 -7.01
CA MET A 31 -15.50 0.19 -7.46
C MET A 31 -15.35 0.25 -8.98
N LYS A 32 -14.15 0.48 -9.46
CA LYS A 32 -13.78 0.53 -10.87
C LYS A 32 -12.59 -0.36 -11.13
N ASP A 33 -12.44 -0.84 -12.36
CA ASP A 33 -11.23 -1.55 -12.77
C ASP A 33 -10.00 -0.65 -12.58
N SER A 34 -8.91 -1.25 -12.09
CA SER A 34 -7.70 -0.50 -11.75
C SER A 34 -7.00 -0.02 -13.01
N LEU A 35 -6.75 1.28 -13.07
CA LEU A 35 -5.95 1.89 -14.14
C LEU A 35 -4.48 1.90 -13.74
N VAL A 36 -3.62 1.61 -14.71
CA VAL A 36 -2.17 1.73 -14.56
C VAL A 36 -1.71 2.97 -15.32
N ASN A 37 -1.04 3.87 -14.63
CA ASN A 37 -0.49 5.08 -15.24
C ASN A 37 0.88 4.77 -15.85
N LYS A 38 0.90 4.16 -17.03
CA LYS A 38 2.09 4.17 -17.90
C LYS A 38 1.95 5.33 -18.88
N GLU A 39 2.98 6.12 -19.06
CA GLU A 39 2.97 7.27 -19.98
C GLU A 39 2.58 6.89 -21.42
N GLU A 40 2.88 5.67 -21.82
CA GLU A 40 2.61 5.14 -23.15
C GLU A 40 1.28 4.38 -23.25
N LEU A 41 0.74 3.93 -22.10
CA LEU A 41 -0.49 3.14 -22.00
C LEU A 41 -1.43 3.79 -21.00
N LYS A 42 -2.15 4.82 -21.40
CA LYS A 42 -3.26 5.37 -20.61
C LYS A 42 -4.40 4.37 -20.63
N GLY A 43 -4.54 3.56 -19.57
CA GLY A 43 -5.65 2.64 -19.49
C GLY A 43 -5.42 1.41 -18.62
N LEU A 44 -6.18 0.35 -18.90
CA LEU A 44 -6.07 -0.96 -18.26
C LEU A 44 -4.88 -1.71 -18.88
N ASP A 45 -3.92 -2.13 -18.04
CA ASP A 45 -2.88 -3.06 -18.43
C ASP A 45 -3.04 -4.36 -17.62
N PRO A 46 -3.72 -5.37 -18.16
CA PRO A 46 -3.96 -6.63 -17.45
C PRO A 46 -2.68 -7.44 -17.22
N ASN A 47 -1.60 -7.14 -17.93
CA ASN A 47 -0.31 -7.77 -17.67
C ASN A 47 0.30 -7.26 -16.37
N LEU A 48 0.07 -5.99 -16.04
CA LEU A 48 0.59 -5.37 -14.84
C LEU A 48 -0.38 -5.45 -13.66
N ARG A 49 -1.68 -5.19 -13.87
CA ARG A 49 -2.65 -5.18 -12.77
C ARG A 49 -4.03 -5.66 -13.20
N ILE A 50 -4.59 -6.59 -12.43
CA ILE A 50 -5.99 -7.03 -12.51
C ILE A 50 -6.58 -6.89 -11.12
N SER A 51 -7.37 -5.86 -10.89
CA SER A 51 -8.08 -5.62 -9.62
C SER A 51 -9.18 -4.59 -9.80
N LYS A 52 -10.05 -4.46 -8.81
CA LYS A 52 -10.99 -3.33 -8.70
C LYS A 52 -10.55 -2.42 -7.58
N GLN A 53 -10.79 -1.13 -7.73
CA GLN A 53 -10.40 -0.13 -6.73
C GLN A 53 -11.43 0.97 -6.59
N ALA A 54 -11.46 1.56 -5.40
CA ALA A 54 -12.11 2.82 -5.11
C ALA A 54 -11.18 3.72 -4.31
N TRP A 55 -11.37 5.03 -4.40
CA TRP A 55 -10.56 6.01 -3.69
C TRP A 55 -11.34 6.64 -2.55
N ILE A 56 -10.86 6.46 -1.33
CA ILE A 56 -11.43 7.06 -0.13
C ILE A 56 -10.75 8.41 0.11
N LYS A 57 -11.54 9.49 0.01
CA LYS A 57 -11.10 10.88 0.17
C LYS A 57 -11.59 11.52 1.47
N GLU A 58 -12.21 10.74 2.33
CA GLU A 58 -12.76 11.24 3.59
C GLU A 58 -11.62 11.72 4.50
N LYS A 59 -11.67 12.99 4.87
CA LYS A 59 -10.54 13.69 5.51
C LYS A 59 -10.13 13.07 6.85
N SER A 60 -11.09 12.71 7.71
CA SER A 60 -10.75 12.16 9.03
C SER A 60 -10.14 10.75 8.91
N PHE A 61 -10.59 9.97 7.92
CA PHE A 61 -10.05 8.65 7.63
C PHE A 61 -8.62 8.73 7.08
N CYS A 62 -8.39 9.63 6.12
CA CYS A 62 -7.05 9.88 5.60
C CYS A 62 -6.11 10.41 6.70
N LYS A 63 -6.60 11.37 7.53
CA LYS A 63 -5.81 11.90 8.64
C LYS A 63 -5.38 10.81 9.64
N TYR A 64 -6.27 9.89 9.96
CA TYR A 64 -5.95 8.78 10.87
C TYR A 64 -4.74 7.98 10.37
N PHE A 65 -4.72 7.60 9.09
CA PHE A 65 -3.59 6.87 8.52
C PHE A 65 -2.35 7.74 8.32
N PHE A 66 -2.53 9.02 8.04
CA PHE A 66 -1.42 9.97 8.00
C PHE A 66 -0.68 10.04 9.35
N ASP A 67 -1.43 10.18 10.45
CA ASP A 67 -0.85 10.26 11.80
C ASP A 67 -0.09 8.97 12.16
N ILE A 68 -0.60 7.80 11.75
CA ILE A 68 0.09 6.53 11.92
C ILE A 68 1.36 6.49 11.06
N GLY A 69 1.29 6.89 9.80
CA GLY A 69 2.43 6.95 8.89
C GLY A 69 3.55 7.85 9.42
N GLN A 70 3.22 9.00 9.99
CA GLN A 70 4.18 9.89 10.65
C GLN A 70 4.88 9.19 11.82
N LYS A 71 4.12 8.49 12.64
CA LYS A 71 4.67 7.76 13.78
C LYS A 71 5.57 6.60 13.37
N VAL A 72 5.20 5.88 12.32
CA VAL A 72 6.03 4.81 11.74
C VAL A 72 7.31 5.38 11.17
N ASN A 73 7.23 6.48 10.44
CA ASN A 73 8.37 7.20 9.87
C ASN A 73 9.41 7.55 10.95
N GLU A 74 8.95 8.10 12.07
CA GLU A 74 9.79 8.44 13.23
C GLU A 74 10.39 7.19 13.88
N LEU A 75 9.54 6.21 14.27
CA LEU A 75 9.97 4.99 14.96
C LEU A 75 10.88 4.10 14.12
N SER A 76 10.77 4.17 12.79
CA SER A 76 11.64 3.45 11.87
C SER A 76 12.95 4.17 11.59
N GLY A 77 13.11 5.41 12.05
CA GLY A 77 14.27 6.23 11.79
C GLY A 77 14.40 6.65 10.31
N TRP A 78 13.32 6.57 9.53
CA TRP A 78 13.34 7.00 8.13
C TRP A 78 13.42 8.52 8.02
N ASN A 79 12.75 9.24 8.92
CA ASN A 79 12.82 10.68 9.09
C ASN A 79 12.52 11.48 7.80
N PHE A 80 11.64 10.98 6.95
CA PHE A 80 11.18 11.72 5.78
C PHE A 80 10.36 12.94 6.19
N ASP A 81 10.51 14.05 5.47
CA ASP A 81 9.65 15.23 5.61
C ASP A 81 8.32 15.01 4.87
N ILE A 82 7.33 14.41 5.56
CA ILE A 82 6.05 14.04 4.98
C ILE A 82 5.04 15.18 5.15
N LYS A 83 4.56 15.72 4.04
CA LYS A 83 3.66 16.88 4.02
C LYS A 83 2.18 16.51 3.94
N GLY A 84 1.83 15.30 3.57
CA GLY A 84 0.44 14.90 3.38
C GLY A 84 0.28 13.42 3.05
N ILE A 85 -0.94 13.04 2.79
CA ILE A 85 -1.34 11.70 2.38
C ILE A 85 -2.19 11.78 1.12
N GLU A 86 -2.02 10.82 0.24
CA GLU A 86 -2.92 10.62 -0.89
C GLU A 86 -4.26 10.06 -0.43
N PRO A 87 -5.33 10.18 -1.22
CA PRO A 87 -6.54 9.40 -0.99
C PRO A 87 -6.21 7.92 -0.83
N ILE A 88 -6.89 7.25 0.11
CA ILE A 88 -6.62 5.85 0.39
C ILE A 88 -7.26 5.00 -0.69
N GLN A 89 -6.48 4.10 -1.28
CA GLN A 89 -6.96 3.14 -2.25
C GLN A 89 -7.53 1.92 -1.54
N TYR A 90 -8.82 1.65 -1.75
CA TYR A 90 -9.44 0.39 -1.36
C TYR A 90 -9.44 -0.53 -2.57
N GLY A 91 -8.68 -1.62 -2.50
CA GLY A 91 -8.48 -2.56 -3.61
C GLY A 91 -9.07 -3.93 -3.32
N ILE A 92 -9.69 -4.53 -4.34
CA ILE A 92 -10.19 -5.91 -4.31
C ILE A 92 -9.53 -6.69 -5.44
N TYR A 93 -8.92 -7.81 -5.08
CA TYR A 93 -8.35 -8.80 -5.98
C TYR A 93 -9.23 -10.05 -5.92
N SER A 94 -9.88 -10.39 -7.03
CA SER A 94 -10.66 -11.63 -7.21
C SER A 94 -9.81 -12.70 -7.89
N ASP A 95 -10.39 -13.84 -8.23
CA ASP A 95 -9.71 -14.92 -8.94
C ASP A 95 -8.92 -14.41 -10.15
N GLY A 96 -7.64 -14.78 -10.24
CA GLY A 96 -6.71 -14.29 -11.25
C GLY A 96 -6.27 -12.84 -11.05
N GLY A 97 -6.72 -12.20 -9.97
CA GLY A 97 -6.32 -10.84 -9.63
C GLY A 97 -4.85 -10.76 -9.25
N LYS A 98 -4.16 -9.75 -9.77
CA LYS A 98 -2.73 -9.54 -9.51
C LYS A 98 -2.35 -8.06 -9.59
N TYR A 99 -1.22 -7.76 -9.01
CA TYR A 99 -0.46 -6.55 -9.29
C TYR A 99 1.02 -6.92 -9.34
N ASP A 100 1.60 -6.83 -10.52
CA ASP A 100 2.97 -7.23 -10.79
C ASP A 100 3.98 -6.23 -10.21
N TRP A 101 5.27 -6.58 -10.26
CA TRP A 101 6.37 -5.77 -9.75
C TRP A 101 6.32 -4.32 -10.25
N HIS A 102 6.37 -3.39 -9.34
CA HIS A 102 6.35 -1.96 -9.63
C HIS A 102 6.98 -1.19 -8.46
N VAL A 103 7.34 0.06 -8.71
CA VAL A 103 7.81 0.99 -7.70
C VAL A 103 6.71 2.00 -7.40
N ASP A 104 6.33 2.12 -6.14
CA ASP A 104 5.23 3.00 -5.71
C ASP A 104 5.54 4.49 -5.84
N GLN A 105 6.81 4.88 -5.71
CA GLN A 105 7.23 6.27 -5.85
C GLN A 105 6.97 6.82 -7.25
N GLY A 106 7.02 5.97 -8.28
CA GLY A 106 6.95 6.37 -9.68
C GLY A 106 8.23 7.07 -10.16
N SER A 107 8.38 7.17 -11.49
CA SER A 107 9.56 7.77 -12.13
C SER A 107 9.51 9.30 -12.21
N LYS A 108 8.37 9.92 -11.94
CA LYS A 108 8.17 11.37 -12.05
C LYS A 108 7.60 11.98 -10.77
N ILE A 109 7.92 13.24 -10.56
CA ILE A 109 7.27 14.08 -9.55
C ILE A 109 5.80 14.24 -9.97
N LEU A 110 4.91 13.48 -9.34
CA LEU A 110 3.51 13.34 -9.76
C LEU A 110 2.59 14.43 -9.21
N PHE A 111 3.07 15.23 -8.25
CA PHE A 111 2.20 16.15 -7.53
C PHE A 111 2.49 17.60 -7.90
N LYS A 112 1.42 18.38 -8.06
CA LYS A 112 1.53 19.84 -8.10
C LYS A 112 2.22 20.30 -6.82
N GLY A 113 3.40 20.92 -6.94
CA GLY A 113 4.22 21.33 -5.80
C GLY A 113 5.49 20.49 -5.56
N GLY A 114 5.80 19.50 -6.43
CA GLY A 114 7.09 18.80 -6.39
C GLY A 114 7.21 17.70 -5.34
N SER A 115 6.09 17.24 -4.76
CA SER A 115 6.09 16.15 -3.77
C SER A 115 6.16 14.78 -4.44
N VAL A 116 6.88 13.85 -3.82
CA VAL A 116 6.95 12.43 -4.20
C VAL A 116 6.49 11.55 -3.05
N ARG A 117 5.96 10.37 -3.36
CA ARG A 117 5.61 9.38 -2.35
C ARG A 117 6.88 8.88 -1.68
N LYS A 118 6.93 8.85 -0.35
CA LYS A 118 8.07 8.40 0.44
C LYS A 118 7.77 7.14 1.23
N ILE A 119 6.53 6.99 1.67
CA ILE A 119 6.09 5.83 2.44
C ILE A 119 4.82 5.30 1.79
N SER A 120 4.80 4.02 1.54
CA SER A 120 3.63 3.24 1.16
C SER A 120 3.16 2.39 2.33
N MET A 121 1.86 2.12 2.34
CA MET A 121 1.23 1.26 3.35
C MET A 121 0.21 0.34 2.68
N THR A 122 0.24 -0.94 3.04
CA THR A 122 -0.81 -1.89 2.72
C THR A 122 -1.40 -2.47 4.00
N LEU A 123 -2.71 -2.28 4.22
CA LEU A 123 -3.47 -2.89 5.31
C LEU A 123 -4.20 -4.13 4.79
N PHE A 124 -3.95 -5.28 5.39
CA PHE A 124 -4.59 -6.54 5.03
C PHE A 124 -5.96 -6.64 5.67
N MET A 125 -7.01 -6.80 4.84
CA MET A 125 -8.40 -6.81 5.27
C MET A 125 -9.01 -8.22 5.32
N ASN A 126 -8.26 -9.25 4.93
CA ASN A 126 -8.62 -10.66 4.98
C ASN A 126 -7.58 -11.47 5.76
N ASN A 127 -7.99 -12.60 6.33
CA ASN A 127 -7.04 -13.56 6.89
C ASN A 127 -6.46 -14.46 5.79
N PRO A 128 -5.24 -14.99 5.98
CA PRO A 128 -4.56 -15.83 4.99
C PRO A 128 -5.30 -17.10 4.59
N ASP A 129 -6.15 -17.62 5.45
CA ASP A 129 -6.98 -18.80 5.26
C ASP A 129 -8.29 -18.54 4.50
N GLU A 130 -8.62 -17.29 4.23
CA GLU A 130 -9.82 -16.88 3.48
C GLU A 130 -9.60 -16.86 1.97
N TYR A 131 -8.34 -17.02 1.48
CA TYR A 131 -8.00 -16.93 0.06
C TYR A 131 -6.73 -17.71 -0.28
N GLU A 132 -6.61 -18.13 -1.54
CA GLU A 132 -5.39 -18.71 -2.12
C GLU A 132 -4.60 -17.64 -2.88
N GLY A 133 -3.27 -17.77 -2.95
CA GLY A 133 -2.41 -16.75 -3.55
C GLY A 133 -2.41 -15.43 -2.77
N GLY A 134 -2.31 -14.32 -3.47
CA GLY A 134 -2.39 -12.98 -2.90
C GLY A 134 -1.24 -12.63 -1.97
N GLU A 135 -0.09 -13.27 -2.16
CA GLU A 135 1.14 -12.94 -1.47
C GLU A 135 1.57 -11.51 -1.82
N PHE A 136 2.09 -10.82 -0.81
CA PHE A 136 2.70 -9.51 -0.97
C PHE A 136 4.22 -9.67 -0.95
N ASP A 137 4.86 -9.43 -2.09
CA ASP A 137 6.30 -9.50 -2.23
C ASP A 137 6.91 -8.10 -2.16
N LEU A 138 7.94 -7.94 -1.36
CA LEU A 138 8.71 -6.70 -1.25
C LEU A 138 10.17 -6.98 -1.60
N GLU A 139 10.65 -6.33 -2.64
CA GLU A 139 12.07 -6.33 -2.99
C GLU A 139 12.82 -5.40 -2.04
N TYR A 140 13.85 -5.87 -1.35
CA TYR A 140 14.58 -5.10 -0.34
C TYR A 140 16.09 -5.28 -0.41
N SER A 141 16.57 -5.98 -1.41
CA SER A 141 17.99 -6.27 -1.53
C SER A 141 18.51 -5.96 -2.93
N HIS A 142 19.81 -5.76 -3.01
CA HIS A 142 20.48 -5.57 -4.29
C HIS A 142 20.15 -6.75 -5.24
N PRO A 143 20.00 -6.53 -6.57
CA PRO A 143 19.63 -7.58 -7.53
C PRO A 143 20.51 -8.84 -7.49
N GLU A 144 21.74 -8.74 -7.03
CA GLU A 144 22.67 -9.87 -6.87
C GLU A 144 22.51 -10.61 -5.54
N SER A 145 21.73 -10.08 -4.60
CA SER A 145 21.50 -10.69 -3.29
C SER A 145 20.50 -11.86 -3.41
N LYS A 146 20.65 -12.85 -2.53
CA LYS A 146 19.70 -13.97 -2.41
C LYS A 146 19.30 -14.13 -0.95
N PRO A 147 18.02 -14.09 -0.63
CA PRO A 147 16.86 -13.82 -1.50
C PRO A 147 16.80 -12.33 -1.92
N ARG A 148 16.23 -12.09 -3.11
CA ARG A 148 16.04 -10.75 -3.66
C ARG A 148 14.84 -10.02 -3.04
N TYR A 149 13.83 -10.76 -2.63
CA TYR A 149 12.59 -10.24 -2.05
C TYR A 149 12.15 -11.07 -0.85
N LYS A 150 11.21 -10.53 -0.11
CA LYS A 150 10.53 -11.21 0.97
C LYS A 150 9.03 -11.25 0.72
N THR A 151 8.47 -12.45 0.88
CA THR A 151 7.06 -12.74 0.71
C THR A 151 6.33 -12.61 2.05
N PHE A 152 5.19 -11.95 2.03
CA PHE A 152 4.29 -11.78 3.16
C PHE A 152 2.90 -12.28 2.83
N LYS A 153 2.28 -12.97 3.78
CA LYS A 153 0.87 -13.32 3.80
C LYS A 153 0.34 -13.03 5.21
N LEU A 154 0.03 -11.76 5.44
CA LEU A 154 -0.26 -11.26 6.78
C LEU A 154 -1.74 -11.45 7.14
N LYS A 155 -2.02 -11.58 8.43
CA LYS A 155 -3.38 -11.70 8.97
C LYS A 155 -4.17 -10.40 8.79
N LYS A 156 -5.49 -10.51 8.84
CA LYS A 156 -6.38 -9.36 8.89
C LYS A 156 -6.01 -8.40 10.02
N GLY A 157 -5.89 -7.13 9.69
CA GLY A 157 -5.50 -6.07 10.60
C GLY A 157 -4.00 -5.85 10.74
N SER A 158 -3.17 -6.61 10.05
CA SER A 158 -1.75 -6.26 9.89
C SER A 158 -1.58 -5.23 8.78
N ALA A 159 -0.72 -4.26 9.01
CA ALA A 159 -0.28 -3.32 7.99
C ALA A 159 1.22 -3.39 7.79
N ILE A 160 1.66 -3.42 6.54
CA ILE A 160 3.06 -3.27 6.17
C ILE A 160 3.27 -1.84 5.66
N PHE A 161 4.24 -1.16 6.25
CA PHE A 161 4.74 0.14 5.81
C PHE A 161 6.12 -0.06 5.21
N PHE A 162 6.41 0.58 4.11
CA PHE A 162 7.69 0.46 3.42
C PHE A 162 8.06 1.76 2.70
N GLN A 163 9.34 1.93 2.42
CA GLN A 163 9.81 3.05 1.62
C GLN A 163 9.31 2.85 0.18
N SER A 164 8.78 3.91 -0.44
CA SER A 164 8.07 3.80 -1.74
C SER A 164 8.99 3.63 -2.96
N ASP A 165 10.29 3.66 -2.76
CA ASP A 165 11.34 3.52 -3.77
C ASP A 165 11.99 2.12 -3.81
N VAL A 166 11.44 1.18 -3.07
CA VAL A 166 11.83 -0.24 -3.06
C VAL A 166 10.87 -1.10 -3.85
#